data_e85f8eb0f2ce01bfae0d426e2f5d85b6
#
_entry.id   e85f8eb0f2ce01bfae0d426e2f5d85b6
#
_cell.length_a   1.000
_cell.length_b   1.000
_cell.length_c   1.000
_cell.angle_alpha   90.00
_cell.angle_beta   90.00
_cell.angle_gamma   90.00
#
_symmetry.space_group_name_H-M   'P 1'
#
loop_
_entity.id
_entity.type
_entity.pdbx_description
1 polymer ?
#
loop_
_entity_poly.entity_id
_entity_poly.type
_entity_poly.pdbx_seq_one_letter_code
_entity_poly.pdbx_strand_id
1 'polypeptide(L)'
;ITAPTGNIVLEGSDIKSAEAQYRQSESEQGKLEYVVALELNTDGVSKFAEATSRLAGTSTPISIWMDNTMISAPSVNTAITDGSAVITGNFDADSAKKLADQINSGALPFKMETSSFKTISPTMGEGSLDAILLAAAIAFALIAVYMVVLYRLPGFVAVIALIGQVAGSIAAISGWFGFRNGSTLTIPGIAGIILAVGMGVDANIITGERIKEELHSGKSLDSAIKIAYKRAFAAILDGNITNVIIAIILMGAFGVPTSFFSKILNSTVFRAFGATAEGVVYSFGYTLLVGVICNFIFGVFASRLMVTSLSKFKCFKNRKLYGGEEK
;
A
#
# COMPACT_ATOMS: atom_id res chain seq x y z
N ILE A 1 13.09 32.43 -9.39
CA ILE A 1 14.41 32.26 -10.03
C ILE A 1 14.13 31.90 -11.48
N THR A 2 14.61 32.72 -12.41
CA THR A 2 14.40 32.54 -13.85
C THR A 2 15.26 31.42 -14.38
N ALA A 3 14.79 30.72 -15.43
CA ALA A 3 15.54 29.70 -16.14
C ALA A 3 16.93 30.20 -16.57
N PRO A 4 17.95 29.31 -16.69
CA PRO A 4 19.28 29.71 -17.14
C PRO A 4 19.21 30.34 -18.53
N THR A 5 19.72 31.57 -18.64
CA THR A 5 19.77 32.32 -19.91
C THR A 5 21.17 32.29 -20.53
N GLY A 6 22.12 31.64 -19.90
CA GLY A 6 23.50 31.49 -20.34
C GLY A 6 23.78 30.30 -21.24
N ASN A 7 25.00 30.19 -21.78
CA ASN A 7 25.45 29.04 -22.54
C ASN A 7 25.58 27.83 -21.60
N ILE A 8 25.06 26.69 -22.03
CA ILE A 8 25.24 25.41 -21.31
C ILE A 8 26.69 24.99 -21.51
N VAL A 9 27.44 24.81 -20.43
CA VAL A 9 28.82 24.36 -20.42
C VAL A 9 28.88 22.84 -20.40
N LEU A 10 28.14 22.21 -19.50
CA LEU A 10 28.02 20.78 -19.31
C LEU A 10 26.57 20.38 -19.19
N GLU A 11 26.23 19.24 -19.71
CA GLU A 11 24.97 18.56 -19.44
C GLU A 11 25.20 17.45 -18.40
N GLY A 12 24.14 16.92 -17.80
CA GLY A 12 24.24 15.81 -16.85
C GLY A 12 24.96 14.58 -17.41
N SER A 13 24.78 14.30 -18.71
CA SER A 13 25.47 13.23 -19.45
C SER A 13 26.98 13.39 -19.54
N ASP A 14 27.52 14.60 -19.34
CA ASP A 14 28.96 14.88 -19.36
C ASP A 14 29.63 14.55 -18.00
N ILE A 15 28.86 14.30 -16.96
CA ILE A 15 29.33 13.99 -15.61
C ILE A 15 29.38 12.46 -15.44
N LYS A 16 30.51 11.93 -14.98
CA LYS A 16 30.69 10.52 -14.68
C LYS A 16 30.25 10.18 -13.25
N SER A 17 30.67 10.98 -12.27
CA SER A 17 30.30 10.82 -10.85
C SER A 17 30.50 12.09 -10.05
N ALA A 18 29.76 12.21 -8.94
CA ALA A 18 29.94 13.24 -7.92
C ALA A 18 29.98 12.56 -6.55
N GLU A 19 30.97 12.92 -5.72
CA GLU A 19 31.15 12.34 -4.38
C GLU A 19 31.44 13.42 -3.34
N ALA A 20 30.80 13.30 -2.16
CA ALA A 20 31.16 14.10 -1.02
C ALA A 20 32.46 13.57 -0.38
N GLN A 21 33.47 14.40 -0.28
CA GLN A 21 34.77 14.03 0.28
C GLN A 21 35.12 14.95 1.46
N TYR A 22 35.84 14.39 2.44
CA TYR A 22 36.40 15.13 3.56
C TYR A 22 37.89 15.24 3.36
N ARG A 23 38.39 16.43 3.02
CA ARG A 23 39.79 16.64 2.70
C ARG A 23 40.37 17.92 3.31
N GLN A 24 41.69 18.05 3.25
CA GLN A 24 42.36 19.27 3.71
C GLN A 24 42.08 20.44 2.73
N SER A 25 41.71 21.58 3.30
CA SER A 25 41.44 22.80 2.54
C SER A 25 42.66 23.26 1.74
N GLU A 26 42.45 23.63 0.48
CA GLU A 26 43.53 24.22 -0.32
C GLU A 26 43.79 25.69 0.01
N SER A 27 42.82 26.36 0.62
CA SER A 27 42.91 27.76 0.99
C SER A 27 43.44 28.01 2.39
N GLU A 28 43.28 27.07 3.35
CA GLU A 28 43.73 27.18 4.74
C GLU A 28 44.51 25.94 5.17
N GLN A 29 45.82 26.06 5.31
CA GLN A 29 46.69 24.95 5.75
C GLN A 29 46.24 24.41 7.13
N GLY A 30 45.92 23.11 7.16
CA GLY A 30 45.56 22.39 8.38
C GLY A 30 44.05 22.33 8.69
N LYS A 31 43.22 23.00 7.93
CA LYS A 31 41.77 22.92 8.08
C LYS A 31 41.20 21.79 7.17
N LEU A 32 40.37 20.95 7.77
CA LEU A 32 39.63 19.91 7.04
C LEU A 32 38.24 20.43 6.69
N GLU A 33 37.83 20.22 5.47
CA GLU A 33 36.52 20.67 4.98
C GLU A 33 35.81 19.59 4.13
N TYR A 34 34.48 19.63 4.11
CA TYR A 34 33.70 18.84 3.19
C TYR A 34 33.63 19.52 1.84
N VAL A 35 33.86 18.76 0.80
CA VAL A 35 33.84 19.22 -0.60
C VAL A 35 33.05 18.22 -1.45
N VAL A 36 32.60 18.63 -2.63
CA VAL A 36 32.01 17.74 -3.61
C VAL A 36 33.00 17.61 -4.77
N ALA A 37 33.57 16.41 -4.91
CA ALA A 37 34.45 16.03 -6.03
C ALA A 37 33.60 15.58 -7.23
N LEU A 38 33.89 16.13 -8.40
CA LEU A 38 33.26 15.80 -9.67
C LEU A 38 34.28 15.11 -10.57
N GLU A 39 33.86 14.02 -11.19
CA GLU A 39 34.58 13.36 -12.27
C GLU A 39 33.79 13.49 -13.58
N LEU A 40 34.43 13.98 -14.62
CA LEU A 40 33.82 14.19 -15.93
C LEU A 40 34.16 13.04 -16.87
N ASN A 41 33.30 12.78 -17.86
CA ASN A 41 33.60 11.87 -18.92
C ASN A 41 34.50 12.57 -19.99
N THR A 42 34.98 11.83 -20.99
CA THR A 42 35.93 12.33 -22.00
C THR A 42 35.43 13.58 -22.74
N ASP A 43 34.13 13.63 -23.08
CA ASP A 43 33.53 14.77 -23.76
C ASP A 43 33.35 15.96 -22.84
N GLY A 44 32.96 15.70 -21.59
CA GLY A 44 32.85 16.72 -20.55
C GLY A 44 34.17 17.40 -20.22
N VAL A 45 35.27 16.64 -20.19
CA VAL A 45 36.62 17.20 -19.93
C VAL A 45 36.97 18.31 -20.93
N SER A 46 36.77 18.07 -22.22
CA SER A 46 37.12 19.05 -23.27
C SER A 46 36.27 20.30 -23.21
N LYS A 47 34.98 20.16 -23.01
CA LYS A 47 34.03 21.28 -22.87
C LYS A 47 34.33 22.11 -21.61
N PHE A 48 34.62 21.43 -20.50
CA PHE A 48 34.88 22.09 -19.22
C PHE A 48 36.24 22.80 -19.20
N ALA A 49 37.27 22.21 -19.81
CA ALA A 49 38.58 22.82 -19.96
C ALA A 49 38.50 24.14 -20.76
N GLU A 50 37.76 24.18 -21.86
CA GLU A 50 37.54 25.40 -22.63
C GLU A 50 36.82 26.48 -21.82
N ALA A 51 35.70 26.10 -21.13
CA ALA A 51 34.93 27.04 -20.34
C ALA A 51 35.71 27.58 -19.14
N THR A 52 36.37 26.70 -18.39
CA THR A 52 37.15 27.11 -17.20
C THR A 52 38.39 27.93 -17.56
N SER A 53 39.02 27.67 -18.72
CA SER A 53 40.15 28.51 -19.23
C SER A 53 39.70 29.96 -19.54
N ARG A 54 38.48 30.14 -20.02
CA ARG A 54 37.92 31.48 -20.29
C ARG A 54 37.47 32.18 -19.03
N LEU A 55 37.02 31.46 -18.02
CA LEU A 55 36.45 32.00 -16.79
C LEU A 55 37.46 32.13 -15.65
N ALA A 56 38.62 31.47 -15.73
CA ALA A 56 39.64 31.51 -14.71
C ALA A 56 40.09 32.97 -14.41
N GLY A 57 40.05 33.35 -13.13
CA GLY A 57 40.41 34.70 -12.68
C GLY A 57 39.36 35.79 -12.93
N THR A 58 38.22 35.49 -13.51
CA THR A 58 37.16 36.47 -13.77
C THR A 58 36.12 36.60 -12.65
N SER A 59 36.21 35.75 -11.62
CA SER A 59 35.17 35.64 -10.54
C SER A 59 33.76 35.30 -11.05
N THR A 60 33.62 34.92 -12.32
CA THR A 60 32.33 34.56 -12.90
C THR A 60 31.99 33.10 -12.45
N PRO A 61 30.84 32.88 -11.81
CA PRO A 61 30.49 31.55 -11.36
C PRO A 61 29.95 30.69 -12.51
N ILE A 62 30.16 29.36 -12.41
CA ILE A 62 29.42 28.38 -13.20
C ILE A 62 28.25 27.90 -12.33
N SER A 63 27.04 28.22 -12.73
CA SER A 63 25.85 27.83 -12.00
C SER A 63 25.43 26.40 -12.34
N ILE A 64 25.10 25.63 -11.31
CA ILE A 64 24.60 24.25 -11.40
C ILE A 64 23.09 24.31 -11.26
N TRP A 65 22.39 23.74 -12.22
CA TRP A 65 20.93 23.75 -12.26
C TRP A 65 20.39 22.33 -12.32
N MET A 66 19.26 22.10 -11.64
CA MET A 66 18.44 20.90 -11.81
C MET A 66 17.04 21.37 -12.21
N ASP A 67 16.63 21.01 -13.41
CA ASP A 67 15.46 21.58 -14.08
C ASP A 67 15.51 23.13 -14.10
N ASN A 68 14.58 23.80 -13.44
CA ASN A 68 14.51 25.27 -13.36
C ASN A 68 15.00 25.81 -12.00
N THR A 69 15.69 25.00 -11.20
CA THR A 69 16.16 25.41 -9.87
C THR A 69 17.69 25.44 -9.82
N MET A 70 18.25 26.60 -9.47
CA MET A 70 19.69 26.71 -9.23
C MET A 70 20.05 26.07 -7.91
N ILE A 71 20.94 25.07 -7.95
CA ILE A 71 21.41 24.31 -6.78
C ILE A 71 22.65 24.98 -6.17
N SER A 72 23.61 25.37 -7.01
CA SER A 72 24.87 25.97 -6.60
C SER A 72 25.46 26.86 -7.68
N ALA A 73 26.36 27.77 -7.33
CA ALA A 73 27.03 28.68 -8.27
C ALA A 73 28.50 28.89 -7.84
N PRO A 74 29.37 27.86 -7.93
CA PRO A 74 30.78 28.00 -7.57
C PRO A 74 31.55 28.87 -8.56
N SER A 75 32.49 29.66 -8.04
CA SER A 75 33.41 30.45 -8.87
C SER A 75 34.55 29.62 -9.40
N VAL A 76 35.07 29.93 -10.58
CA VAL A 76 36.20 29.25 -11.21
C VAL A 76 37.50 29.98 -10.84
N ASN A 77 38.33 29.31 -10.04
CA ASN A 77 39.62 29.86 -9.57
C ASN A 77 40.73 29.63 -10.61
N THR A 78 40.80 28.44 -11.17
CA THR A 78 41.82 28.01 -12.12
C THR A 78 41.21 27.23 -13.27
N ALA A 79 41.91 27.14 -14.41
CA ALA A 79 41.51 26.28 -15.50
C ALA A 79 41.61 24.82 -15.11
N ILE A 80 40.58 24.03 -15.39
CA ILE A 80 40.51 22.59 -15.05
C ILE A 80 40.57 21.81 -16.33
N THR A 81 41.67 21.07 -16.53
CA THR A 81 41.96 20.35 -17.79
C THR A 81 42.06 18.84 -17.62
N ASP A 82 42.06 18.36 -16.39
CA ASP A 82 42.23 16.94 -16.04
C ASP A 82 40.92 16.19 -15.87
N GLY A 83 39.78 16.88 -15.94
CA GLY A 83 38.47 16.29 -15.78
C GLY A 83 38.01 16.06 -14.35
N SER A 84 38.80 16.50 -13.38
CA SER A 84 38.49 16.44 -11.94
C SER A 84 38.21 17.85 -11.44
N ALA A 85 37.01 18.14 -11.04
CA ALA A 85 36.64 19.41 -10.44
C ALA A 85 36.23 19.23 -8.98
N VAL A 86 36.44 20.25 -8.16
CA VAL A 86 36.06 20.23 -6.76
C VAL A 86 35.24 21.48 -6.45
N ILE A 87 34.07 21.25 -5.93
CA ILE A 87 33.20 22.32 -5.42
C ILE A 87 33.54 22.49 -3.94
N THR A 88 34.11 23.63 -3.62
CA THR A 88 34.38 24.06 -2.23
C THR A 88 33.29 25.00 -1.75
N GLY A 89 33.07 25.02 -0.45
CA GLY A 89 32.06 25.88 0.16
C GLY A 89 31.91 25.60 1.66
N ASN A 90 30.97 26.25 2.29
CA ASN A 90 30.68 25.98 3.71
C ASN A 90 29.74 24.76 3.82
N PHE A 91 30.28 23.57 3.49
CA PHE A 91 29.52 22.32 3.53
C PHE A 91 29.76 21.61 4.85
N ASP A 92 28.71 20.98 5.39
CA ASP A 92 28.77 19.88 6.34
C ASP A 92 28.64 18.53 5.62
N ALA A 93 28.71 17.43 6.35
CA ALA A 93 28.63 16.09 5.77
C ALA A 93 27.32 15.87 4.98
N ASP A 94 26.20 16.37 5.51
CA ASP A 94 24.87 16.14 4.94
C ASP A 94 24.64 17.01 3.71
N SER A 95 25.06 18.28 3.73
CA SER A 95 24.91 19.19 2.60
C SER A 95 25.81 18.82 1.43
N ALA A 96 27.07 18.40 1.68
CA ALA A 96 27.97 17.91 0.65
C ALA A 96 27.42 16.65 -0.01
N LYS A 97 26.93 15.70 0.79
CA LYS A 97 26.31 14.47 0.29
C LYS A 97 25.06 14.77 -0.52
N LYS A 98 24.18 15.64 -0.02
CA LYS A 98 22.96 16.06 -0.72
C LYS A 98 23.26 16.68 -2.07
N LEU A 99 24.28 17.55 -2.17
CA LEU A 99 24.69 18.15 -3.43
C LEU A 99 25.24 17.10 -4.40
N ALA A 100 26.08 16.17 -3.94
CA ALA A 100 26.60 15.08 -4.73
C ALA A 100 25.47 14.18 -5.28
N ASP A 101 24.51 13.80 -4.43
CA ASP A 101 23.36 12.98 -4.83
C ASP A 101 22.47 13.71 -5.84
N GLN A 102 22.28 15.02 -5.70
CA GLN A 102 21.54 15.83 -6.66
C GLN A 102 22.24 15.88 -8.03
N ILE A 103 23.57 16.08 -8.06
CA ILE A 103 24.35 16.07 -9.30
C ILE A 103 24.29 14.70 -9.97
N ASN A 104 24.49 13.61 -9.21
CA ASN A 104 24.40 12.25 -9.74
C ASN A 104 23.00 11.93 -10.29
N SER A 105 21.93 12.46 -9.66
CA SER A 105 20.57 12.30 -10.17
C SER A 105 20.34 12.97 -11.52
N GLY A 106 21.08 14.05 -11.81
CA GLY A 106 21.05 14.74 -13.10
C GLY A 106 21.99 14.12 -14.16
N ALA A 107 22.90 13.23 -13.75
CA ALA A 107 23.90 12.60 -14.61
C ALA A 107 23.41 11.36 -15.39
N LEU A 108 22.10 11.20 -15.55
CA LEU A 108 21.53 10.07 -16.28
C LEU A 108 21.81 10.17 -17.79
N PRO A 109 22.22 9.06 -18.44
CA PRO A 109 22.58 9.07 -19.88
C PRO A 109 21.36 9.19 -20.82
N PHE A 110 20.15 9.36 -20.27
CA PHE A 110 18.91 9.47 -21.02
C PHE A 110 17.97 10.48 -20.36
N LYS A 111 17.22 11.19 -21.19
CA LYS A 111 16.20 12.12 -20.74
C LYS A 111 15.01 11.34 -20.17
N MET A 112 14.65 11.60 -18.93
CA MET A 112 13.41 11.08 -18.34
C MET A 112 12.24 12.02 -18.65
N GLU A 113 11.17 11.46 -19.21
CA GLU A 113 9.91 12.18 -19.39
C GLU A 113 8.89 11.66 -18.39
N THR A 114 8.20 12.58 -17.73
CA THR A 114 7.13 12.22 -16.80
C THR A 114 5.95 11.66 -17.59
N SER A 115 5.79 10.35 -17.56
CA SER A 115 4.69 9.67 -18.27
C SER A 115 3.35 9.83 -17.54
N SER A 116 3.37 10.00 -16.22
CA SER A 116 2.17 10.24 -15.41
C SER A 116 2.52 11.03 -14.16
N PHE A 117 1.77 12.08 -13.88
CA PHE A 117 1.90 12.88 -12.67
C PHE A 117 0.55 12.98 -11.97
N LYS A 118 0.47 12.46 -10.73
CA LYS A 118 -0.74 12.53 -9.92
C LYS A 118 -0.41 13.12 -8.56
N THR A 119 -0.87 14.35 -8.34
CA THR A 119 -0.76 15.00 -7.03
C THR A 119 -2.00 14.70 -6.21
N ILE A 120 -1.81 14.14 -5.03
CA ILE A 120 -2.88 13.90 -4.05
C ILE A 120 -2.58 14.81 -2.85
N SER A 121 -3.52 15.70 -2.52
CA SER A 121 -3.40 16.54 -1.33
C SER A 121 -3.47 15.66 -0.07
N PRO A 122 -2.56 15.83 0.92
CA PRO A 122 -2.61 15.12 2.20
C PRO A 122 -3.95 15.31 2.93
N THR A 123 -4.51 16.51 2.89
CA THR A 123 -5.80 16.85 3.53
C THR A 123 -6.99 16.12 2.91
N MET A 124 -6.95 15.79 1.61
CA MET A 124 -7.96 14.95 0.98
C MET A 124 -7.92 13.51 1.50
N GLY A 125 -6.74 12.98 1.80
CA GLY A 125 -6.58 11.62 2.33
C GLY A 125 -7.13 11.48 3.75
N GLU A 126 -6.81 12.40 4.63
CA GLU A 126 -7.27 12.40 6.03
C GLU A 126 -8.79 12.54 6.13
N GLY A 127 -9.39 13.53 5.48
CA GLY A 127 -10.84 13.72 5.52
C GLY A 127 -11.62 12.56 4.89
N SER A 128 -11.09 11.92 3.87
CA SER A 128 -11.71 10.74 3.25
C SER A 128 -11.66 9.51 4.16
N LEU A 129 -10.56 9.32 4.90
CA LEU A 129 -10.41 8.21 5.84
C LEU A 129 -11.43 8.33 6.99
N ASP A 130 -11.54 9.49 7.61
CA ASP A 130 -12.48 9.73 8.71
C ASP A 130 -13.93 9.54 8.27
N ALA A 131 -14.28 10.05 7.09
CA ALA A 131 -15.63 9.86 6.54
C ALA A 131 -15.95 8.38 6.27
N ILE A 132 -15.01 7.60 5.72
CA ILE A 132 -15.21 6.16 5.46
C ILE A 132 -15.29 5.37 6.76
N LEU A 133 -14.47 5.67 7.76
CA LEU A 133 -14.50 4.99 9.05
C LEU A 133 -15.81 5.27 9.79
N LEU A 134 -16.28 6.52 9.78
CA LEU A 134 -17.56 6.89 10.35
C LEU A 134 -18.74 6.18 9.64
N ALA A 135 -18.74 6.17 8.31
CA ALA A 135 -19.74 5.48 7.52
C ALA A 135 -19.75 3.96 7.80
N ALA A 136 -18.57 3.34 7.88
CA ALA A 136 -18.42 1.93 8.22
C ALA A 136 -18.93 1.62 9.63
N ALA A 137 -18.65 2.48 10.61
CA ALA A 137 -19.15 2.30 11.99
C ALA A 137 -20.69 2.40 12.06
N ILE A 138 -21.29 3.37 11.35
CA ILE A 138 -22.75 3.52 11.27
C ILE A 138 -23.37 2.29 10.58
N ALA A 139 -22.82 1.86 9.45
CA ALA A 139 -23.30 0.68 8.74
C ALA A 139 -23.22 -0.58 9.61
N PHE A 140 -22.09 -0.77 10.32
CA PHE A 140 -21.91 -1.90 11.23
C PHE A 140 -22.93 -1.87 12.39
N ALA A 141 -23.20 -0.71 12.97
CA ALA A 141 -24.21 -0.56 14.03
C ALA A 141 -25.61 -0.92 13.54
N LEU A 142 -25.99 -0.45 12.35
CA LEU A 142 -27.28 -0.80 11.72
C LEU A 142 -27.40 -2.31 11.46
N ILE A 143 -26.36 -2.92 10.93
CA ILE A 143 -26.29 -4.37 10.71
C ILE A 143 -26.41 -5.13 12.04
N ALA A 144 -25.70 -4.69 13.08
CA ALA A 144 -25.75 -5.34 14.39
C ALA A 144 -27.17 -5.31 14.98
N VAL A 145 -27.85 -4.16 14.94
CA VAL A 145 -29.23 -4.03 15.38
C VAL A 145 -30.14 -4.94 14.56
N TYR A 146 -30.03 -4.90 13.23
CA TYR A 146 -30.82 -5.75 12.34
C TYR A 146 -30.66 -7.23 12.67
N MET A 147 -29.43 -7.71 12.82
CA MET A 147 -29.13 -9.11 13.14
C MET A 147 -29.70 -9.54 14.48
N VAL A 148 -29.56 -8.72 15.52
CA VAL A 148 -30.07 -9.05 16.86
C VAL A 148 -31.60 -9.05 16.88
N VAL A 149 -32.25 -8.11 16.20
CA VAL A 149 -33.73 -8.02 16.15
C VAL A 149 -34.34 -9.21 15.43
N LEU A 150 -33.80 -9.58 14.25
CA LEU A 150 -34.35 -10.64 13.43
C LEU A 150 -33.96 -12.05 13.85
N TYR A 151 -32.70 -12.23 14.25
CA TYR A 151 -32.15 -13.56 14.56
C TYR A 151 -31.89 -13.80 16.04
N ARG A 152 -32.19 -12.80 16.90
CA ARG A 152 -32.09 -12.93 18.36
C ARG A 152 -30.73 -13.47 18.80
N LEU A 153 -30.68 -14.66 19.44
CA LEU A 153 -29.43 -15.22 19.95
C LEU A 153 -28.41 -15.58 18.83
N PRO A 154 -28.77 -16.27 17.76
CA PRO A 154 -27.87 -16.43 16.59
C PRO A 154 -27.39 -15.09 16.03
N GLY A 155 -28.25 -14.05 16.01
CA GLY A 155 -27.88 -12.70 15.57
C GLY A 155 -26.86 -12.03 16.50
N PHE A 156 -27.00 -12.17 17.80
CA PHE A 156 -26.02 -11.67 18.76
C PHE A 156 -24.66 -12.36 18.60
N VAL A 157 -24.66 -13.68 18.42
CA VAL A 157 -23.42 -14.44 18.13
C VAL A 157 -22.80 -14.00 16.80
N ALA A 158 -23.62 -13.74 15.80
CA ALA A 158 -23.15 -13.25 14.50
C ALA A 158 -22.44 -11.89 14.63
N VAL A 159 -22.95 -10.96 15.44
CA VAL A 159 -22.30 -9.67 15.69
C VAL A 159 -20.91 -9.87 16.32
N ILE A 160 -20.78 -10.76 17.29
CA ILE A 160 -19.47 -11.10 17.89
C ILE A 160 -18.53 -11.69 16.84
N ALA A 161 -19.04 -12.59 16.00
CA ALA A 161 -18.27 -13.19 14.92
C ALA A 161 -17.79 -12.15 13.89
N LEU A 162 -18.65 -11.18 13.55
CA LEU A 162 -18.30 -10.06 12.66
C LEU A 162 -17.22 -9.14 13.25
N ILE A 163 -17.28 -8.84 14.54
CA ILE A 163 -16.20 -8.10 15.24
C ILE A 163 -14.88 -8.88 15.12
N GLY A 164 -14.93 -10.19 15.37
CA GLY A 164 -13.76 -11.07 15.20
C GLY A 164 -13.23 -11.08 13.76
N GLN A 165 -14.11 -11.09 12.76
CA GLN A 165 -13.77 -11.03 11.35
C GLN A 165 -13.06 -9.72 10.99
N VAL A 166 -13.59 -8.57 11.42
CA VAL A 166 -12.98 -7.25 11.19
C VAL A 166 -11.60 -7.19 11.86
N ALA A 167 -11.52 -7.53 13.13
CA ALA A 167 -10.26 -7.53 13.88
C ALA A 167 -9.23 -8.47 13.26
N GLY A 168 -9.63 -9.69 12.89
CA GLY A 168 -8.78 -10.66 12.22
C GLY A 168 -8.30 -10.20 10.84
N SER A 169 -9.16 -9.53 10.08
CA SER A 169 -8.80 -8.96 8.78
C SER A 169 -7.78 -7.83 8.91
N ILE A 170 -7.97 -6.91 9.84
CA ILE A 170 -7.03 -5.83 10.13
C ILE A 170 -5.69 -6.41 10.61
N ALA A 171 -5.69 -7.38 11.53
CA ALA A 171 -4.49 -8.03 12.01
C ALA A 171 -3.72 -8.76 10.90
N ALA A 172 -4.42 -9.44 9.99
CA ALA A 172 -3.80 -10.11 8.86
C ALA A 172 -3.17 -9.12 7.86
N ILE A 173 -3.85 -8.02 7.56
CA ILE A 173 -3.38 -7.00 6.63
C ILE A 173 -2.20 -6.21 7.21
N SER A 174 -2.22 -5.93 8.53
CA SER A 174 -1.12 -5.24 9.22
C SER A 174 0.16 -6.10 9.36
N GLY A 175 0.09 -7.38 8.99
CA GLY A 175 1.23 -8.29 9.08
C GLY A 175 1.47 -8.88 10.48
N TRP A 176 0.51 -8.73 11.42
CA TRP A 176 0.61 -9.26 12.79
C TRP A 176 0.96 -10.74 12.85
N PHE A 177 0.46 -11.54 11.90
CA PHE A 177 0.71 -12.97 11.86
C PHE A 177 2.07 -13.38 11.27
N GLY A 178 2.93 -12.42 10.88
CA GLY A 178 4.27 -12.69 10.36
C GLY A 178 4.36 -13.39 9.00
N PHE A 179 3.24 -13.68 8.35
CA PHE A 179 3.23 -14.35 7.04
C PHE A 179 3.71 -13.46 5.90
N ARG A 180 3.65 -12.14 6.08
CA ARG A 180 4.08 -11.14 5.13
C ARG A 180 4.39 -9.83 5.87
N ASN A 181 5.33 -9.04 5.34
CA ASN A 181 5.46 -7.64 5.72
C ASN A 181 4.12 -6.94 5.46
N GLY A 182 3.62 -6.17 6.42
CA GLY A 182 2.33 -5.51 6.33
C GLY A 182 2.14 -4.80 4.98
N SER A 183 0.93 -4.80 4.48
CA SER A 183 0.59 -4.04 3.27
C SER A 183 -0.02 -2.71 3.65
N THR A 184 0.27 -1.66 2.87
CA THR A 184 -0.37 -0.36 3.05
C THR A 184 -1.87 -0.47 2.83
N LEU A 185 -2.65 -0.06 3.84
CA LEU A 185 -4.10 -0.02 3.74
C LEU A 185 -4.50 1.20 2.89
N THR A 186 -5.04 0.94 1.72
CA THR A 186 -5.55 1.96 0.81
C THR A 186 -7.06 2.15 0.98
N ILE A 187 -7.62 3.27 0.52
CA ILE A 187 -9.07 3.51 0.54
C ILE A 187 -9.87 2.35 -0.11
N PRO A 188 -9.51 1.84 -1.29
CA PRO A 188 -10.13 0.63 -1.83
C PRO A 188 -9.87 -0.63 -1.02
N GLY A 189 -8.73 -0.73 -0.35
CA GLY A 189 -8.48 -1.81 0.60
C GLY A 189 -9.49 -1.81 1.75
N ILE A 190 -9.84 -0.63 2.29
CA ILE A 190 -10.90 -0.50 3.30
C ILE A 190 -12.26 -0.92 2.71
N ALA A 191 -12.57 -0.51 1.47
CA ALA A 191 -13.80 -0.95 0.79
C ALA A 191 -13.86 -2.47 0.64
N GLY A 192 -12.73 -3.14 0.39
CA GLY A 192 -12.63 -4.61 0.35
C GLY A 192 -12.98 -5.26 1.70
N ILE A 193 -12.53 -4.66 2.81
CA ILE A 193 -12.89 -5.12 4.17
C ILE A 193 -14.40 -4.96 4.41
N ILE A 194 -14.97 -3.81 4.08
CA ILE A 194 -16.41 -3.52 4.23
C ILE A 194 -17.24 -4.53 3.44
N LEU A 195 -16.85 -4.81 2.19
CA LEU A 195 -17.51 -5.80 1.35
C LEU A 195 -17.43 -7.21 1.97
N ALA A 196 -16.26 -7.59 2.49
CA ALA A 196 -16.08 -8.87 3.16
C ALA A 196 -16.94 -9.01 4.44
N VAL A 197 -17.14 -7.92 5.19
CA VAL A 197 -18.07 -7.90 6.33
C VAL A 197 -19.50 -8.15 5.87
N GLY A 198 -19.94 -7.52 4.77
CA GLY A 198 -21.26 -7.79 4.18
C GLY A 198 -21.47 -9.27 3.87
N MET A 199 -20.46 -9.93 3.24
CA MET A 199 -20.51 -11.38 2.98
C MET A 199 -20.54 -12.22 4.28
N GLY A 200 -19.89 -11.75 5.35
CA GLY A 200 -19.96 -12.38 6.66
C GLY A 200 -21.36 -12.29 7.29
N VAL A 201 -22.04 -11.19 7.08
CA VAL A 201 -23.46 -11.02 7.46
C VAL A 201 -24.33 -12.02 6.73
N ASP A 202 -24.19 -12.12 5.39
CA ASP A 202 -24.99 -13.03 4.56
C ASP A 202 -24.81 -14.49 4.99
N ALA A 203 -23.59 -14.92 5.31
CA ALA A 203 -23.32 -16.28 5.82
C ALA A 203 -24.09 -16.55 7.12
N ASN A 204 -24.15 -15.60 8.03
CA ASN A 204 -24.88 -15.72 9.29
C ASN A 204 -26.40 -15.63 9.09
N ILE A 205 -26.89 -14.83 8.15
CA ILE A 205 -28.30 -14.77 7.76
C ILE A 205 -28.77 -16.12 7.21
N ILE A 206 -28.05 -16.68 6.23
CA ILE A 206 -28.35 -17.99 5.66
C ILE A 206 -28.42 -19.05 6.76
N THR A 207 -27.45 -19.05 7.67
CA THR A 207 -27.44 -20.00 8.79
C THR A 207 -28.60 -19.79 9.74
N GLY A 208 -28.93 -18.54 10.08
CA GLY A 208 -30.05 -18.18 10.96
C GLY A 208 -31.39 -18.61 10.35
N GLU A 209 -31.62 -18.35 9.06
CA GLU A 209 -32.84 -18.79 8.38
C GLU A 209 -32.95 -20.32 8.34
N ARG A 210 -31.87 -21.04 8.07
CA ARG A 210 -31.86 -22.50 8.12
C ARG A 210 -32.16 -23.04 9.52
N ILE A 211 -31.71 -22.38 10.59
CA ILE A 211 -32.06 -22.79 11.97
C ILE A 211 -33.56 -22.60 12.18
N LYS A 212 -34.14 -21.47 11.76
CA LYS A 212 -35.59 -21.22 11.89
C LYS A 212 -36.40 -22.29 11.10
N GLU A 213 -36.04 -22.55 9.84
CA GLU A 213 -36.70 -23.57 9.02
C GLU A 213 -36.72 -24.96 9.68
N GLU A 214 -35.56 -25.40 10.22
CA GLU A 214 -35.46 -26.70 10.86
C GLU A 214 -36.23 -26.75 12.20
N LEU A 215 -36.33 -25.63 12.93
CA LEU A 215 -37.15 -25.54 14.14
C LEU A 215 -38.65 -25.58 13.80
N HIS A 216 -39.10 -24.89 12.75
CA HIS A 216 -40.50 -24.94 12.32
C HIS A 216 -40.90 -26.32 11.78
N SER A 217 -39.96 -27.09 11.22
CA SER A 217 -40.19 -28.49 10.84
C SER A 217 -40.34 -29.45 12.03
N GLY A 218 -40.31 -28.94 13.28
CA GLY A 218 -40.56 -29.72 14.50
C GLY A 218 -39.36 -30.42 15.09
N LYS A 219 -38.13 -30.18 14.60
CA LYS A 219 -36.91 -30.81 15.11
C LYS A 219 -36.52 -30.22 16.46
N SER A 220 -35.76 -31.04 17.21
CA SER A 220 -35.14 -30.54 18.46
C SER A 220 -34.11 -29.45 18.17
N LEU A 221 -33.85 -28.58 19.13
CA LEU A 221 -32.91 -27.45 18.97
C LEU A 221 -31.54 -27.90 18.51
N ASP A 222 -30.97 -28.94 19.17
CA ASP A 222 -29.65 -29.46 18.86
C ASP A 222 -29.57 -30.05 17.45
N SER A 223 -30.65 -30.76 17.03
CA SER A 223 -30.76 -31.32 15.67
C SER A 223 -30.91 -30.24 14.63
N ALA A 224 -31.75 -29.23 14.91
CA ALA A 224 -31.98 -28.09 14.02
C ALA A 224 -30.68 -27.32 13.75
N ILE A 225 -29.91 -26.97 14.80
CA ILE A 225 -28.62 -26.29 14.67
C ILE A 225 -27.66 -27.13 13.83
N LYS A 226 -27.49 -28.42 14.14
CA LYS A 226 -26.54 -29.29 13.42
C LYS A 226 -26.85 -29.41 11.92
N ILE A 227 -28.14 -29.59 11.59
CA ILE A 227 -28.60 -29.74 10.19
C ILE A 227 -28.51 -28.41 9.46
N ALA A 228 -28.92 -27.30 10.11
CA ALA A 228 -28.88 -25.97 9.53
C ALA A 228 -27.46 -25.58 9.08
N TYR A 229 -26.46 -25.72 9.97
CA TYR A 229 -25.05 -25.46 9.62
C TYR A 229 -24.54 -26.35 8.48
N LYS A 230 -24.93 -27.61 8.44
CA LYS A 230 -24.53 -28.52 7.33
C LYS A 230 -25.11 -28.07 5.99
N ARG A 231 -26.37 -27.65 5.96
CA ARG A 231 -27.05 -27.19 4.74
C ARG A 231 -26.57 -25.79 4.31
N ALA A 232 -26.39 -24.89 5.29
CA ALA A 232 -25.92 -23.54 5.02
C ALA A 232 -24.48 -23.54 4.48
N PHE A 233 -23.63 -24.44 4.93
CA PHE A 233 -22.22 -24.47 4.55
C PHE A 233 -22.00 -24.59 3.04
N ALA A 234 -22.75 -25.43 2.34
CA ALA A 234 -22.63 -25.57 0.88
C ALA A 234 -22.97 -24.25 0.17
N ALA A 235 -24.10 -23.62 0.52
CA ALA A 235 -24.51 -22.36 -0.08
C ALA A 235 -23.53 -21.21 0.22
N ILE A 236 -22.98 -21.16 1.45
CA ILE A 236 -21.97 -20.18 1.84
C ILE A 236 -20.66 -20.41 1.07
N LEU A 237 -20.25 -21.65 0.91
CA LEU A 237 -19.04 -21.99 0.16
C LEU A 237 -19.18 -21.57 -1.32
N ASP A 238 -20.29 -21.94 -1.96
CA ASP A 238 -20.53 -21.63 -3.37
C ASP A 238 -20.53 -20.10 -3.63
N GLY A 239 -21.21 -19.33 -2.77
CA GLY A 239 -21.22 -17.88 -2.87
C GLY A 239 -19.84 -17.23 -2.66
N ASN A 240 -19.03 -17.77 -1.76
CA ASN A 240 -17.69 -17.23 -1.47
C ASN A 240 -16.63 -17.67 -2.50
N ILE A 241 -16.77 -18.80 -3.18
CA ILE A 241 -15.86 -19.22 -4.28
C ILE A 241 -15.81 -18.14 -5.36
N THR A 242 -16.95 -17.59 -5.76
CA THR A 242 -16.99 -16.50 -6.75
C THR A 242 -16.17 -15.29 -6.30
N ASN A 243 -16.27 -14.91 -5.03
CA ASN A 243 -15.51 -13.79 -4.47
C ASN A 243 -14.01 -14.08 -4.40
N VAL A 244 -13.62 -15.32 -4.09
CA VAL A 244 -12.21 -15.76 -4.14
C VAL A 244 -11.66 -15.66 -5.56
N ILE A 245 -12.42 -16.12 -6.56
CA ILE A 245 -12.02 -16.01 -7.97
C ILE A 245 -11.84 -14.55 -8.38
N ILE A 246 -12.78 -13.67 -8.02
CA ILE A 246 -12.68 -12.22 -8.28
C ILE A 246 -11.44 -11.64 -7.61
N ALA A 247 -11.20 -11.94 -6.34
CA ALA A 247 -10.04 -11.46 -5.61
C ALA A 247 -8.71 -11.90 -6.25
N ILE A 248 -8.61 -13.17 -6.68
CA ILE A 248 -7.44 -13.71 -7.39
C ILE A 248 -7.23 -13.00 -8.73
N ILE A 249 -8.30 -12.76 -9.50
CA ILE A 249 -8.21 -12.04 -10.78
C ILE A 249 -7.72 -10.60 -10.55
N LEU A 250 -8.28 -9.89 -9.56
CA LEU A 250 -7.86 -8.52 -9.23
C LEU A 250 -6.40 -8.46 -8.79
N MET A 251 -5.96 -9.41 -7.96
CA MET A 251 -4.57 -9.49 -7.51
C MET A 251 -3.61 -9.92 -8.63
N GLY A 252 -4.05 -10.78 -9.54
CA GLY A 252 -3.23 -11.29 -10.63
C GLY A 252 -3.09 -10.30 -11.78
N ALA A 253 -4.20 -9.66 -12.20
CA ALA A 253 -4.22 -8.71 -13.31
C ALA A 253 -3.59 -7.37 -12.97
N PHE A 254 -3.67 -6.93 -11.70
CA PHE A 254 -3.22 -5.61 -11.23
C PHE A 254 -2.10 -5.68 -10.18
N GLY A 255 -1.49 -6.84 -9.99
CA GLY A 255 -0.37 -7.04 -9.06
C GLY A 255 1.00 -6.84 -9.71
N VAL A 256 2.03 -6.65 -8.85
CA VAL A 256 3.42 -6.60 -9.30
C VAL A 256 3.82 -7.91 -9.98
N PRO A 257 4.67 -7.87 -11.02
CA PRO A 257 5.11 -9.06 -11.76
C PRO A 257 5.76 -10.15 -10.88
N THR A 258 6.28 -9.77 -9.72
CA THR A 258 6.90 -10.69 -8.75
C THR A 258 5.89 -11.42 -7.85
N SER A 259 4.64 -10.96 -7.80
CA SER A 259 3.58 -11.60 -6.99
C SER A 259 3.28 -13.01 -7.51
N PHE A 260 3.03 -13.96 -6.57
CA PHE A 260 2.69 -15.34 -6.89
C PHE A 260 1.47 -15.44 -7.83
N PHE A 261 0.41 -14.71 -7.52
CA PHE A 261 -0.81 -14.69 -8.32
C PHE A 261 -0.59 -14.04 -9.70
N SER A 262 0.20 -12.96 -9.76
CA SER A 262 0.56 -12.31 -11.02
C SER A 262 1.38 -13.23 -11.92
N LYS A 263 2.34 -13.99 -11.37
CA LYS A 263 3.12 -14.96 -12.13
C LYS A 263 2.24 -16.05 -12.76
N ILE A 264 1.29 -16.60 -12.02
CA ILE A 264 0.39 -17.64 -12.53
C ILE A 264 -0.54 -17.08 -13.61
N LEU A 265 -1.20 -15.95 -13.35
CA LEU A 265 -2.18 -15.41 -14.28
C LEU A 265 -1.54 -14.81 -15.54
N ASN A 266 -0.41 -14.10 -15.40
CA ASN A 266 0.30 -13.53 -16.55
C ASN A 266 0.95 -14.59 -17.44
N SER A 267 1.28 -15.78 -16.91
CA SER A 267 1.81 -16.88 -17.72
C SER A 267 0.74 -17.57 -18.55
N THR A 268 -0.53 -17.49 -18.16
CA THR A 268 -1.63 -18.27 -18.76
C THR A 268 -2.72 -17.43 -19.44
N VAL A 269 -3.36 -16.51 -18.72
CA VAL A 269 -4.58 -15.83 -19.17
C VAL A 269 -4.35 -14.35 -19.51
N PHE A 270 -3.53 -13.65 -18.74
CA PHE A 270 -3.38 -12.18 -18.81
C PHE A 270 -2.06 -11.72 -19.44
N ARG A 271 -1.45 -12.54 -20.29
CA ARG A 271 -0.19 -12.18 -20.97
C ARG A 271 -0.29 -10.88 -21.80
N ALA A 272 -1.50 -10.46 -22.14
CA ALA A 272 -1.78 -9.22 -22.86
C ALA A 272 -1.88 -7.98 -21.97
N PHE A 273 -2.08 -8.15 -20.66
CA PHE A 273 -2.08 -7.04 -19.72
C PHE A 273 -0.63 -6.78 -19.31
N GLY A 274 -0.04 -5.67 -19.79
CA GLY A 274 1.30 -5.25 -19.40
C GLY A 274 1.43 -5.09 -17.89
N ALA A 275 2.68 -5.08 -17.39
CA ALA A 275 2.98 -4.83 -15.98
C ALA A 275 2.34 -3.51 -15.55
N THR A 276 1.26 -3.60 -14.79
CA THR A 276 0.62 -2.43 -14.18
C THR A 276 1.32 -2.12 -12.86
N ALA A 277 1.48 -0.84 -12.58
CA ALA A 277 2.01 -0.38 -11.29
C ALA A 277 1.20 -0.97 -10.13
N GLU A 278 1.84 -1.26 -9.00
CA GLU A 278 1.17 -1.65 -7.76
C GLU A 278 -0.02 -0.75 -7.51
N GLY A 279 -1.21 -1.26 -7.79
CA GLY A 279 -2.38 -0.44 -7.86
C GLY A 279 -3.25 -0.62 -6.65
N VAL A 280 -3.99 0.39 -6.46
CA VAL A 280 -5.18 0.51 -5.66
C VAL A 280 -6.08 -0.73 -5.77
N VAL A 281 -6.17 -1.34 -6.96
CA VAL A 281 -6.97 -2.54 -7.27
C VAL A 281 -6.38 -3.81 -6.67
N TYR A 282 -5.06 -3.95 -6.63
CA TYR A 282 -4.40 -5.08 -5.96
C TYR A 282 -4.72 -5.11 -4.45
N SER A 283 -4.63 -3.95 -3.81
CA SER A 283 -4.97 -3.80 -2.39
C SER A 283 -6.42 -4.20 -2.10
N PHE A 284 -7.36 -3.82 -2.96
CA PHE A 284 -8.76 -4.25 -2.86
C PHE A 284 -8.91 -5.77 -2.98
N GLY A 285 -8.29 -6.40 -3.98
CA GLY A 285 -8.34 -7.85 -4.16
C GLY A 285 -7.73 -8.61 -2.97
N TYR A 286 -6.59 -8.10 -2.45
CA TYR A 286 -5.92 -8.69 -1.29
C TYR A 286 -6.78 -8.63 -0.02
N THR A 287 -7.34 -7.46 0.30
CA THR A 287 -8.19 -7.29 1.48
C THR A 287 -9.48 -8.09 1.37
N LEU A 288 -10.06 -8.20 0.16
CA LEU A 288 -11.21 -9.04 -0.11
C LEU A 288 -10.90 -10.51 0.14
N LEU A 289 -9.77 -11.03 -0.34
CA LEU A 289 -9.36 -12.42 -0.13
C LEU A 289 -9.16 -12.72 1.37
N VAL A 290 -8.43 -11.84 2.07
CA VAL A 290 -8.23 -11.96 3.52
C VAL A 290 -9.57 -11.92 4.25
N GLY A 291 -10.47 -11.03 3.86
CA GLY A 291 -11.81 -10.92 4.44
C GLY A 291 -12.66 -12.17 4.25
N VAL A 292 -12.61 -12.81 3.07
CA VAL A 292 -13.29 -14.10 2.81
C VAL A 292 -12.72 -15.21 3.70
N ILE A 293 -11.39 -15.30 3.85
CA ILE A 293 -10.77 -16.28 4.74
C ILE A 293 -11.21 -16.05 6.19
N CYS A 294 -11.17 -14.80 6.66
CA CYS A 294 -11.64 -14.44 8.00
C CYS A 294 -13.13 -14.71 8.19
N ASN A 295 -13.96 -14.54 7.13
CA ASN A 295 -15.36 -14.91 7.17
C ASN A 295 -15.56 -16.41 7.44
N PHE A 296 -14.83 -17.28 6.78
CA PHE A 296 -14.90 -18.72 7.09
C PHE A 296 -14.49 -19.01 8.53
N ILE A 297 -13.41 -18.40 9.01
CA ILE A 297 -12.91 -18.65 10.38
C ILE A 297 -13.91 -18.12 11.41
N PHE A 298 -14.30 -16.87 11.34
CA PHE A 298 -15.14 -16.22 12.36
C PHE A 298 -16.63 -16.36 12.06
N GLY A 299 -17.06 -16.06 10.83
CA GLY A 299 -18.47 -16.04 10.43
C GLY A 299 -19.09 -17.44 10.38
N VAL A 300 -18.33 -18.46 9.99
CA VAL A 300 -18.85 -19.82 9.85
C VAL A 300 -18.41 -20.71 11.01
N PHE A 301 -17.09 -20.92 11.21
CA PHE A 301 -16.61 -21.88 12.22
C PHE A 301 -16.79 -21.37 13.65
N ALA A 302 -16.34 -20.14 13.97
CA ALA A 302 -16.46 -19.60 15.32
C ALA A 302 -17.93 -19.36 15.70
N SER A 303 -18.73 -18.80 14.79
CA SER A 303 -20.17 -18.63 14.96
C SER A 303 -20.86 -19.96 15.28
N ARG A 304 -20.57 -21.01 14.51
CA ARG A 304 -21.08 -22.37 14.76
C ARG A 304 -20.72 -22.89 16.15
N LEU A 305 -19.46 -22.75 16.54
CA LEU A 305 -18.99 -23.20 17.87
C LEU A 305 -19.70 -22.43 18.99
N MET A 306 -19.83 -21.10 18.86
CA MET A 306 -20.50 -20.27 19.85
C MET A 306 -21.99 -20.60 19.97
N VAL A 307 -22.73 -20.70 18.86
CA VAL A 307 -24.15 -21.05 18.87
C VAL A 307 -24.37 -22.44 19.48
N THR A 308 -23.54 -23.43 19.07
CA THR A 308 -23.64 -24.81 19.60
C THR A 308 -23.28 -24.89 21.09
N SER A 309 -22.31 -24.12 21.54
CA SER A 309 -21.96 -24.04 22.96
C SER A 309 -23.06 -23.38 23.80
N LEU A 310 -23.57 -22.25 23.32
CA LEU A 310 -24.63 -21.52 24.02
C LEU A 310 -25.93 -22.33 24.12
N SER A 311 -26.27 -23.11 23.09
CA SER A 311 -27.48 -23.95 23.11
C SER A 311 -27.46 -25.05 24.20
N LYS A 312 -26.29 -25.39 24.76
CA LYS A 312 -26.17 -26.36 25.88
C LYS A 312 -26.52 -25.78 27.23
N PHE A 313 -26.45 -24.47 27.42
CA PHE A 313 -26.77 -23.83 28.67
C PHE A 313 -28.29 -23.75 28.86
N LYS A 314 -28.79 -24.06 30.05
CA LYS A 314 -30.24 -24.04 30.39
C LYS A 314 -30.92 -22.71 30.08
N CYS A 315 -30.23 -21.59 30.31
CA CYS A 315 -30.76 -20.23 30.08
C CYS A 315 -31.00 -19.98 28.55
N PHE A 316 -30.23 -20.59 27.66
CA PHE A 316 -30.30 -20.35 26.21
C PHE A 316 -30.96 -21.50 25.46
N LYS A 317 -31.53 -22.49 26.14
CA LYS A 317 -32.15 -23.65 25.50
C LYS A 317 -33.59 -23.36 25.00
N ASN A 318 -34.10 -22.14 25.21
CA ASN A 318 -35.42 -21.75 24.75
C ASN A 318 -35.44 -21.56 23.24
N ARG A 319 -36.35 -22.30 22.55
CA ARG A 319 -36.53 -22.27 21.08
C ARG A 319 -36.86 -20.89 20.54
N LYS A 320 -37.60 -20.05 21.36
CA LYS A 320 -37.95 -18.68 20.98
C LYS A 320 -36.70 -17.82 20.72
N LEU A 321 -35.61 -18.07 21.42
CA LEU A 321 -34.35 -17.33 21.19
C LEU A 321 -33.70 -17.61 19.83
N TYR A 322 -34.09 -18.66 19.16
CA TYR A 322 -33.61 -19.06 17.84
C TYR A 322 -34.67 -18.89 16.75
N GLY A 323 -35.80 -18.20 17.05
CA GLY A 323 -36.88 -17.95 16.10
C GLY A 323 -37.87 -19.08 15.90
N GLY A 324 -37.84 -20.08 16.79
CA GLY A 324 -38.87 -21.14 16.83
C GLY A 324 -40.08 -20.73 17.64
N GLU A 325 -41.22 -21.37 17.37
CA GLU A 325 -42.43 -21.23 18.17
C GLU A 325 -42.41 -22.17 19.38
N GLU A 326 -43.16 -21.78 20.44
CA GLU A 326 -43.38 -22.65 21.57
C GLU A 326 -44.41 -23.72 21.20
N LYS A 327 -44.01 -25.01 21.24
CA LYS A 327 -44.97 -26.11 21.23
C LYS A 327 -45.47 -26.38 22.64
#